data_69efab28c03ab1c4a42513c04df334ce
#
_entry.id   69efab28c03ab1c4a42513c04df334ce
#
_cell.length_a   1.000
_cell.length_b   1.000
_cell.length_c   1.000
_cell.angle_alpha   90.00
_cell.angle_beta   90.00
_cell.angle_gamma   90.00
#
_symmetry.space_group_name_H-M   'P 1'
#
loop_
_entity.id
_entity.type
_entity.pdbx_description
1 polymer ?
#
loop_
_entity_poly.entity_id
_entity_poly.type
_entity_poly.pdbx_seq_one_letter_code
_entity_poly.pdbx_strand_id
1 'polypeptide(L)'
;ILTAAAVLGTAALAGCGSKADTTESAAASEEATEAVGEAEASDAQLVIAGGDSAGLIAAVQAAAEGMDPSKILILAPGEELAADMAEMAPYVNAANTDEQFQANLTDDFEIYLSDIMTAGNNTNNSDMAADVSENSEEAKDWLADTLGMEYGDLTQEAGSTVARSFPAKEGNLNELAQEALLKKVEELKIPVEYKTELKSVAYDEEGALDRITVTMDGKDQEIDCLALVATDVSLIPVFEESQVYEADGKAAA
;
A
#
# COMPACT_ATOMS: atom_id res chain seq x y z
N ILE A 1 -14.65 6.76 -11.32
CA ILE A 1 -14.64 8.24 -11.36
C ILE A 1 -15.63 8.70 -10.31
N LEU A 2 -15.20 8.88 -9.06
CA LEU A 2 -15.99 9.55 -8.04
C LEU A 2 -15.93 11.05 -8.31
N THR A 3 -16.94 11.61 -8.95
CA THR A 3 -17.15 13.05 -9.00
C THR A 3 -17.97 13.45 -7.79
N ALA A 4 -17.37 14.18 -6.86
CA ALA A 4 -18.09 14.84 -5.78
C ALA A 4 -19.05 15.87 -6.37
N ALA A 5 -20.34 15.58 -6.39
CA ALA A 5 -21.38 16.53 -6.72
C ALA A 5 -21.83 17.25 -5.46
N ALA A 6 -21.36 18.49 -5.27
CA ALA A 6 -21.88 19.38 -4.25
C ALA A 6 -23.30 19.82 -4.64
N VAL A 7 -24.31 19.34 -3.92
CA VAL A 7 -25.69 19.83 -4.03
C VAL A 7 -25.87 20.98 -3.06
N LEU A 8 -25.89 22.19 -3.59
CA LEU A 8 -26.35 23.40 -2.88
C LEU A 8 -27.88 23.38 -2.81
N GLY A 9 -28.41 22.98 -1.67
CA GLY A 9 -29.81 23.12 -1.34
C GLY A 9 -30.13 24.49 -0.80
N THR A 10 -30.87 25.28 -1.53
CA THR A 10 -31.45 26.58 -1.10
C THR A 10 -32.59 26.33 -0.12
N ALA A 11 -32.42 26.81 1.10
CA ALA A 11 -33.47 26.88 2.11
C ALA A 11 -34.45 28.04 1.77
N ALA A 12 -35.71 27.73 1.63
CA ALA A 12 -36.78 28.71 1.65
C ALA A 12 -37.50 28.70 3.00
N LEU A 13 -37.45 29.83 3.69
CA LEU A 13 -38.14 30.12 4.94
C LEU A 13 -39.59 30.54 4.68
N ALA A 14 -40.53 29.92 5.37
CA ALA A 14 -41.80 30.51 5.82
C ALA A 14 -42.43 29.53 6.81
N GLY A 15 -42.74 29.82 8.02
CA GLY A 15 -43.28 30.91 8.72
C GLY A 15 -44.43 30.46 9.60
N CYS A 16 -44.33 30.65 10.94
CA CYS A 16 -45.33 30.81 11.96
C CYS A 16 -46.38 29.75 12.33
N GLY A 17 -46.40 29.43 13.63
CA GLY A 17 -47.66 29.18 14.32
C GLY A 17 -47.62 28.27 15.54
N SER A 18 -47.54 28.90 16.71
CA SER A 18 -47.73 28.48 18.12
C SER A 18 -48.70 27.32 18.43
N LYS A 19 -48.39 26.50 19.39
CA LYS A 19 -48.77 26.47 20.80
C LYS A 19 -48.66 25.07 21.43
N ALA A 20 -48.25 25.10 22.66
CA ALA A 20 -48.06 24.06 23.64
C ALA A 20 -49.22 23.07 23.78
N ASP A 21 -48.95 21.81 24.17
CA ASP A 21 -49.21 21.31 25.50
C ASP A 21 -48.55 19.93 25.78
N THR A 22 -48.24 19.78 27.01
CA THR A 22 -47.61 18.73 27.76
C THR A 22 -48.30 17.36 27.66
N THR A 23 -47.61 16.25 27.60
CA THR A 23 -47.70 15.16 28.61
C THR A 23 -46.61 14.07 28.40
N GLU A 24 -46.16 13.61 29.53
CA GLU A 24 -45.17 12.62 29.91
C GLU A 24 -45.38 11.20 29.36
N SER A 25 -44.25 10.52 29.32
CA SER A 25 -44.03 9.09 29.62
C SER A 25 -43.80 8.13 28.46
N ALA A 26 -42.71 7.55 28.60
CA ALA A 26 -42.27 6.16 28.49
C ALA A 26 -41.07 5.94 27.58
N ALA A 27 -39.98 5.56 28.24
CA ALA A 27 -38.76 5.07 27.67
C ALA A 27 -39.01 3.83 26.81
N ALA A 28 -38.58 3.90 25.56
CA ALA A 28 -38.19 2.73 24.79
C ALA A 28 -36.82 3.03 24.23
N SER A 29 -35.85 2.26 24.65
CA SER A 29 -34.51 2.22 24.04
C SER A 29 -34.67 1.67 22.65
N GLU A 30 -34.69 2.55 21.66
CA GLU A 30 -34.39 2.18 20.29
C GLU A 30 -32.86 2.11 20.17
N GLU A 31 -32.34 0.89 20.07
CA GLU A 31 -31.02 0.67 19.47
C GLU A 31 -31.03 1.33 18.09
N ALA A 32 -30.29 2.41 17.98
CA ALA A 32 -30.00 2.99 16.69
C ALA A 32 -29.10 1.99 15.94
N THR A 33 -29.71 1.19 15.09
CA THR A 33 -29.01 0.58 13.95
C THR A 33 -28.60 1.76 13.08
N GLU A 34 -27.34 2.20 13.22
CA GLU A 34 -26.74 3.13 12.28
C GLU A 34 -26.80 2.47 10.90
N ALA A 35 -27.53 3.08 9.99
CA ALA A 35 -27.62 2.65 8.63
C ALA A 35 -26.19 2.77 8.04
N VAL A 36 -25.58 1.63 7.73
CA VAL A 36 -24.42 1.55 6.85
C VAL A 36 -24.82 2.26 5.57
N GLY A 37 -24.17 3.39 5.25
CA GLY A 37 -24.41 4.08 4.00
C GLY A 37 -24.01 3.15 2.86
N GLU A 38 -24.92 2.86 1.95
CA GLU A 38 -24.57 2.18 0.70
C GLU A 38 -23.53 3.05 0.00
N ALA A 39 -22.25 2.61 0.04
CA ALA A 39 -21.23 3.14 -0.85
C ALA A 39 -21.63 2.78 -2.27
N GLU A 40 -21.47 3.73 -3.21
CA GLU A 40 -21.55 3.37 -4.63
C GLU A 40 -20.51 2.26 -4.84
N ALA A 41 -20.97 1.10 -5.35
CA ALA A 41 -20.13 -0.09 -5.49
C ALA A 41 -18.83 0.29 -6.22
N SER A 42 -17.71 0.12 -5.53
CA SER A 42 -16.40 0.32 -6.12
C SER A 42 -16.21 -0.74 -7.20
N ASP A 43 -15.91 -0.29 -8.42
CA ASP A 43 -15.60 -1.19 -9.55
C ASP A 43 -14.16 -1.75 -9.44
N ALA A 44 -13.50 -1.61 -8.28
CA ALA A 44 -12.14 -2.05 -8.05
C ALA A 44 -12.03 -3.58 -8.09
N GLN A 45 -11.06 -4.07 -8.83
CA GLN A 45 -10.69 -5.49 -8.85
C GLN A 45 -9.53 -5.76 -7.88
N LEU A 46 -8.61 -4.82 -7.80
CA LEU A 46 -7.48 -4.85 -6.87
C LEU A 46 -7.57 -3.66 -5.92
N VAL A 47 -7.59 -3.94 -4.63
CA VAL A 47 -7.46 -2.93 -3.58
C VAL A 47 -6.07 -3.05 -2.95
N ILE A 48 -5.44 -1.92 -2.74
CA ILE A 48 -4.13 -1.83 -2.08
C ILE A 48 -4.33 -1.03 -0.79
N ALA A 49 -4.25 -1.72 0.34
CA ALA A 49 -4.31 -1.11 1.65
C ALA A 49 -2.89 -0.73 2.10
N GLY A 50 -2.52 0.51 1.80
CA GLY A 50 -1.23 1.10 2.09
C GLY A 50 -0.89 2.20 1.09
N GLY A 51 -0.65 3.41 1.62
CA GLY A 51 -0.18 4.56 0.85
C GLY A 51 1.35 4.71 0.89
N ASP A 52 2.06 3.68 1.30
CA ASP A 52 3.52 3.60 1.35
C ASP A 52 4.14 3.29 -0.03
N SER A 53 5.46 3.28 -0.10
CA SER A 53 6.19 3.00 -1.34
C SER A 53 5.86 1.62 -1.91
N ALA A 54 5.71 0.60 -1.07
CA ALA A 54 5.41 -0.75 -1.49
C ALA A 54 4.01 -0.84 -2.12
N GLY A 55 3.01 -0.16 -1.53
CA GLY A 55 1.66 -0.09 -2.07
C GLY A 55 1.60 0.59 -3.44
N LEU A 56 2.33 1.70 -3.60
CA LEU A 56 2.37 2.41 -4.86
C LEU A 56 3.11 1.60 -5.95
N ILE A 57 4.21 0.93 -5.59
CA ILE A 57 4.94 0.02 -6.50
C ILE A 57 4.02 -1.10 -6.96
N ALA A 58 3.28 -1.73 -6.03
CA ALA A 58 2.33 -2.79 -6.37
C ALA A 58 1.24 -2.30 -7.35
N ALA A 59 0.71 -1.09 -7.14
CA ALA A 59 -0.28 -0.48 -8.02
C ALA A 59 0.26 -0.23 -9.43
N VAL A 60 1.46 0.36 -9.52
CA VAL A 60 2.12 0.65 -10.79
C VAL A 60 2.48 -0.64 -11.52
N GLN A 61 2.97 -1.66 -10.81
CA GLN A 61 3.29 -2.95 -11.40
C GLN A 61 2.05 -3.66 -11.91
N ALA A 62 0.95 -3.68 -11.16
CA ALA A 62 -0.30 -4.29 -11.62
C ALA A 62 -0.80 -3.64 -12.92
N ALA A 63 -0.67 -2.32 -13.04
CA ALA A 63 -1.00 -1.62 -14.28
C ALA A 63 -0.02 -1.96 -15.43
N ALA A 64 1.28 -2.10 -15.14
CA ALA A 64 2.28 -2.50 -16.13
C ALA A 64 2.04 -3.92 -16.67
N GLU A 65 1.54 -4.83 -15.83
CA GLU A 65 1.14 -6.19 -16.21
C GLU A 65 -0.21 -6.25 -16.97
N GLY A 66 -0.83 -5.10 -17.24
CA GLY A 66 -2.01 -4.99 -18.09
C GLY A 66 -3.34 -4.90 -17.36
N MET A 67 -3.34 -4.74 -16.05
CA MET A 67 -4.58 -4.42 -15.33
C MET A 67 -5.03 -3.01 -15.71
N ASP A 68 -6.33 -2.83 -15.90
CA ASP A 68 -6.90 -1.49 -16.12
C ASP A 68 -6.65 -0.63 -14.86
N PRO A 69 -5.91 0.48 -14.95
CA PRO A 69 -5.63 1.32 -13.79
C PRO A 69 -6.87 1.82 -13.05
N SER A 70 -7.99 1.97 -13.75
CA SER A 70 -9.28 2.35 -13.13
C SER A 70 -9.88 1.26 -12.23
N LYS A 71 -9.36 0.04 -12.30
CA LYS A 71 -9.76 -1.11 -11.46
C LYS A 71 -8.82 -1.36 -10.29
N ILE A 72 -7.80 -0.53 -10.13
CA ILE A 72 -6.88 -0.52 -8.99
C ILE A 72 -7.32 0.62 -8.07
N LEU A 73 -7.44 0.36 -6.77
CA LEU A 73 -7.78 1.36 -5.77
C LEU A 73 -6.74 1.34 -4.65
N ILE A 74 -6.09 2.48 -4.42
CA ILE A 74 -5.17 2.65 -3.30
C ILE A 74 -5.93 3.28 -2.13
N LEU A 75 -5.85 2.65 -0.96
CA LEU A 75 -6.36 3.16 0.30
C LEU A 75 -5.19 3.72 1.11
N ALA A 76 -5.10 5.03 1.24
CA ALA A 76 -4.06 5.70 1.99
C ALA A 76 -4.60 6.14 3.36
N PRO A 77 -4.04 5.67 4.49
CA PRO A 77 -4.52 6.06 5.81
C PRO A 77 -4.23 7.54 6.14
N GLY A 78 -3.22 8.11 5.51
CA GLY A 78 -2.79 9.50 5.66
C GLY A 78 -3.21 10.44 4.54
N GLU A 79 -2.58 11.61 4.53
CA GLU A 79 -2.72 12.63 3.47
C GLU A 79 -1.56 12.59 2.46
N GLU A 80 -0.48 11.87 2.79
CA GLU A 80 0.74 11.78 2.00
C GLU A 80 0.95 10.35 1.53
N LEU A 81 1.48 10.20 0.32
CA LEU A 81 1.85 8.93 -0.27
C LEU A 81 3.36 8.75 -0.26
N ALA A 82 3.82 7.49 -0.10
CA ALA A 82 5.23 7.11 -0.09
C ALA A 82 6.12 7.93 0.86
N ALA A 83 5.57 8.39 1.98
CA ALA A 83 6.30 9.17 2.99
C ALA A 83 7.44 8.37 3.65
N ASP A 84 7.32 7.05 3.68
CA ASP A 84 8.33 6.09 4.16
C ASP A 84 9.66 6.21 3.41
N MET A 85 9.66 6.61 2.15
CA MET A 85 10.88 6.75 1.34
C MET A 85 11.88 7.78 1.91
N ALA A 86 11.40 8.77 2.64
CA ALA A 86 12.27 9.77 3.26
C ALA A 86 13.21 9.18 4.33
N GLU A 87 12.84 8.03 4.91
CA GLU A 87 13.62 7.35 5.97
C GLU A 87 14.49 6.21 5.43
N MET A 88 14.39 5.88 4.15
CA MET A 88 15.17 4.82 3.52
C MET A 88 16.60 5.25 3.25
N ALA A 89 17.52 4.28 3.08
CA ALA A 89 18.87 4.54 2.60
C ALA A 89 18.83 5.11 1.17
N PRO A 90 19.65 6.12 0.83
CA PRO A 90 19.57 6.80 -0.47
C PRO A 90 20.24 6.01 -1.61
N TYR A 91 20.12 4.71 -1.57
CA TYR A 91 20.64 3.76 -2.56
C TYR A 91 19.81 2.49 -2.57
N VAL A 92 19.81 1.79 -3.68
CA VAL A 92 19.31 0.43 -3.79
C VAL A 92 20.48 -0.56 -3.78
N ASN A 93 20.30 -1.70 -3.10
CA ASN A 93 21.28 -2.78 -3.13
C ASN A 93 20.85 -3.83 -4.15
N ALA A 94 21.79 -4.25 -5.01
CA ALA A 94 21.56 -5.32 -5.97
C ALA A 94 22.82 -6.18 -6.13
N ALA A 95 22.63 -7.49 -6.17
CA ALA A 95 23.69 -8.46 -6.41
C ALA A 95 23.58 -9.04 -7.82
N ASN A 96 24.67 -9.61 -8.32
CA ASN A 96 24.75 -10.27 -9.62
C ASN A 96 24.53 -9.34 -10.83
N THR A 97 24.84 -8.06 -10.70
CA THR A 97 24.59 -7.05 -11.74
C THR A 97 25.69 -6.97 -12.79
N ASP A 98 25.33 -6.50 -13.96
CA ASP A 98 26.30 -6.24 -15.06
C ASP A 98 27.38 -5.25 -14.63
N GLU A 99 27.06 -4.23 -13.84
CA GLU A 99 28.02 -3.25 -13.33
C GLU A 99 29.07 -3.89 -12.40
N GLN A 100 28.64 -4.82 -11.55
CA GLN A 100 29.57 -5.60 -10.72
C GLN A 100 30.48 -6.47 -11.57
N PHE A 101 29.93 -7.13 -12.60
CA PHE A 101 30.72 -7.93 -13.52
C PHE A 101 31.77 -7.07 -14.26
N GLN A 102 31.40 -5.90 -14.76
CA GLN A 102 32.31 -4.96 -15.43
C GLN A 102 33.40 -4.42 -14.49
N ALA A 103 33.07 -4.28 -13.20
CA ALA A 103 34.02 -3.89 -12.15
C ALA A 103 34.94 -5.05 -11.67
N ASN A 104 34.81 -6.25 -12.24
CA ASN A 104 35.46 -7.49 -11.81
C ASN A 104 35.17 -7.84 -10.35
N LEU A 105 33.98 -7.55 -9.88
CA LEU A 105 33.45 -7.98 -8.58
C LEU A 105 32.70 -9.29 -8.76
N THR A 106 32.87 -10.18 -7.78
CA THR A 106 32.06 -11.41 -7.69
C THR A 106 31.05 -11.18 -6.57
N ASP A 107 29.81 -11.11 -6.93
CA ASP A 107 28.68 -11.01 -6.02
C ASP A 107 27.54 -11.86 -6.57
N ASP A 108 26.80 -12.47 -5.69
CA ASP A 108 25.61 -13.24 -6.02
C ASP A 108 24.59 -13.16 -4.89
N PHE A 109 23.43 -13.76 -5.09
CA PHE A 109 22.37 -13.74 -4.09
C PHE A 109 22.76 -14.44 -2.79
N GLU A 110 23.62 -15.47 -2.81
CA GLU A 110 24.07 -16.21 -1.62
C GLU A 110 24.98 -15.34 -0.76
N ILE A 111 25.89 -14.58 -1.39
CA ILE A 111 26.76 -13.61 -0.70
C ILE A 111 25.92 -12.49 -0.10
N TYR A 112 24.95 -11.98 -0.85
CA TYR A 112 24.05 -10.92 -0.38
C TYR A 112 23.18 -11.42 0.78
N LEU A 113 22.57 -12.61 0.66
CA LEU A 113 21.81 -13.25 1.73
C LEU A 113 22.66 -13.41 3.01
N SER A 114 23.91 -13.84 2.86
CA SER A 114 24.82 -13.97 3.99
C SER A 114 25.07 -12.65 4.71
N ASP A 115 25.21 -11.55 3.96
CA ASP A 115 25.37 -10.21 4.54
C ASP A 115 24.09 -9.76 5.27
N ILE A 116 22.90 -9.96 4.67
CA ILE A 116 21.62 -9.67 5.32
C ILE A 116 21.48 -10.46 6.63
N MET A 117 21.72 -11.75 6.60
CA MET A 117 21.62 -12.61 7.80
C MET A 117 22.60 -12.19 8.87
N THR A 118 23.84 -11.86 8.48
CA THR A 118 24.88 -11.39 9.42
C THR A 118 24.50 -10.05 10.05
N ALA A 119 24.00 -9.09 9.28
CA ALA A 119 23.56 -7.79 9.76
C ALA A 119 22.41 -7.91 10.77
N GLY A 120 21.51 -8.86 10.57
CA GLY A 120 20.41 -9.16 11.48
C GLY A 120 20.77 -10.14 12.62
N ASN A 121 22.06 -10.44 12.85
CA ASN A 121 22.51 -11.42 13.84
C ASN A 121 21.86 -12.81 13.68
N ASN A 122 21.54 -13.21 12.46
CA ASN A 122 20.83 -14.44 12.10
C ASN A 122 19.45 -14.59 12.78
N THR A 123 18.79 -13.48 13.09
CA THR A 123 17.40 -13.47 13.61
C THR A 123 16.36 -13.09 12.56
N ASN A 124 16.81 -12.78 11.36
CA ASN A 124 15.96 -12.46 10.22
C ASN A 124 15.14 -13.68 9.80
N ASN A 125 13.98 -13.44 9.20
CA ASN A 125 13.29 -14.47 8.45
C ASN A 125 14.14 -14.80 7.20
N SER A 126 14.65 -16.05 7.14
CA SER A 126 15.56 -16.48 6.08
C SER A 126 14.92 -16.51 4.70
N ASP A 127 13.63 -16.84 4.63
CA ASP A 127 12.90 -16.94 3.36
C ASP A 127 12.71 -15.53 2.77
N MET A 128 12.26 -14.56 3.58
CA MET A 128 12.17 -13.17 3.16
C MET A 128 13.54 -12.57 2.78
N ALA A 129 14.59 -12.91 3.52
CA ALA A 129 15.93 -12.44 3.19
C ALA A 129 16.45 -13.03 1.87
N ALA A 130 16.10 -14.29 1.58
CA ALA A 130 16.40 -14.93 0.30
C ALA A 130 15.64 -14.24 -0.84
N ASP A 131 14.33 -14.01 -0.69
CA ASP A 131 13.53 -13.30 -1.69
C ASP A 131 14.10 -11.91 -2.03
N VAL A 132 14.51 -11.15 -1.01
CA VAL A 132 15.14 -9.84 -1.22
C VAL A 132 16.45 -9.96 -1.97
N SER A 133 17.29 -10.93 -1.64
CA SER A 133 18.61 -11.09 -2.29
C SER A 133 18.49 -11.61 -3.73
N GLU A 134 17.61 -12.57 -3.97
CA GLU A 134 17.40 -13.18 -5.29
C GLU A 134 16.79 -12.21 -6.31
N ASN A 135 15.86 -11.35 -5.87
CA ASN A 135 15.15 -10.42 -6.74
C ASN A 135 15.77 -9.01 -6.76
N SER A 136 16.93 -8.81 -6.15
CA SER A 136 17.52 -7.47 -5.98
C SER A 136 17.95 -6.80 -7.28
N GLU A 137 18.46 -7.56 -8.26
CA GLU A 137 18.80 -7.05 -9.60
C GLU A 137 17.55 -6.59 -10.34
N GLU A 138 16.51 -7.44 -10.35
CA GLU A 138 15.23 -7.13 -11.00
C GLU A 138 14.58 -5.88 -10.38
N ALA A 139 14.62 -5.74 -9.06
CA ALA A 139 14.11 -4.56 -8.38
C ALA A 139 14.88 -3.28 -8.75
N LYS A 140 16.20 -3.34 -8.85
CA LYS A 140 17.04 -2.22 -9.33
C LYS A 140 16.68 -1.84 -10.77
N ASP A 141 16.55 -2.83 -11.64
CA ASP A 141 16.24 -2.62 -13.05
C ASP A 141 14.81 -2.10 -13.22
N TRP A 142 13.86 -2.57 -12.41
CA TRP A 142 12.50 -2.02 -12.38
C TRP A 142 12.47 -0.52 -12.06
N LEU A 143 13.27 -0.07 -11.09
CA LEU A 143 13.38 1.35 -10.76
C LEU A 143 13.95 2.16 -11.94
N ALA A 144 14.91 1.61 -12.68
CA ALA A 144 15.45 2.24 -13.87
C ALA A 144 14.43 2.28 -15.02
N ASP A 145 13.83 1.15 -15.35
CA ASP A 145 12.99 0.98 -16.53
C ASP A 145 11.61 1.64 -16.35
N THR A 146 11.04 1.51 -15.14
CA THR A 146 9.68 1.98 -14.85
C THR A 146 9.65 3.42 -14.38
N LEU A 147 10.59 3.80 -13.50
CA LEU A 147 10.63 5.14 -12.89
C LEU A 147 11.70 6.04 -13.50
N GLY A 148 12.56 5.51 -14.41
CA GLY A 148 13.61 6.29 -15.08
C GLY A 148 14.80 6.63 -14.17
N MET A 149 15.07 5.82 -13.14
CA MET A 149 16.20 6.05 -12.25
C MET A 149 17.54 5.85 -12.98
N GLU A 150 18.44 6.81 -12.84
CA GLU A 150 19.83 6.70 -13.29
C GLU A 150 20.75 6.53 -12.08
N TYR A 151 21.62 5.54 -12.14
CA TYR A 151 22.54 5.22 -11.05
C TYR A 151 23.91 5.86 -11.23
N GLY A 152 24.53 6.22 -10.10
CA GLY A 152 25.90 6.67 -10.02
C GLY A 152 26.90 5.51 -9.90
N ASP A 153 28.09 5.82 -9.44
CA ASP A 153 29.12 4.81 -9.23
C ASP A 153 28.71 3.82 -8.12
N LEU A 154 28.99 2.55 -8.37
CA LEU A 154 28.76 1.46 -7.43
C LEU A 154 29.57 1.67 -6.13
N THR A 155 28.92 1.57 -4.98
CA THR A 155 29.55 1.76 -3.67
C THR A 155 29.41 0.54 -2.77
N GLN A 156 30.26 0.46 -1.76
CA GLN A 156 30.20 -0.56 -0.72
C GLN A 156 29.85 0.10 0.62
N GLU A 157 28.66 -0.16 1.07
CA GLU A 157 28.16 0.39 2.32
C GLU A 157 28.48 -0.53 3.52
N ALA A 158 28.37 0.03 4.72
CA ALA A 158 28.65 -0.70 5.95
C ALA A 158 27.75 -1.95 6.08
N GLY A 159 28.36 -3.09 6.36
CA GLY A 159 27.67 -4.38 6.47
C GLY A 159 27.68 -5.19 5.18
N SER A 160 28.08 -4.62 4.05
CA SER A 160 28.23 -5.34 2.79
C SER A 160 29.66 -5.85 2.64
N THR A 161 29.82 -7.11 2.25
CA THR A 161 31.13 -7.71 1.94
C THR A 161 31.59 -7.38 0.52
N VAL A 162 30.65 -7.04 -0.39
CA VAL A 162 30.91 -6.65 -1.78
C VAL A 162 30.22 -5.31 -2.04
N ALA A 163 30.78 -4.49 -2.93
CA ALA A 163 30.12 -3.28 -3.41
C ALA A 163 28.86 -3.68 -4.21
N ARG A 164 27.68 -3.25 -3.72
CA ARG A 164 26.39 -3.55 -4.34
C ARG A 164 25.35 -2.44 -4.19
N SER A 165 25.78 -1.29 -3.68
CA SER A 165 24.89 -0.16 -3.43
C SER A 165 24.93 0.81 -4.60
N PHE A 166 23.77 1.09 -5.15
CA PHE A 166 23.55 1.95 -6.31
C PHE A 166 22.88 3.25 -5.88
N PRO A 167 23.64 4.31 -5.56
CA PRO A 167 23.06 5.63 -5.33
C PRO A 167 22.53 6.22 -6.64
N ALA A 168 21.70 7.25 -6.57
CA ALA A 168 21.35 8.02 -7.75
C ALA A 168 22.61 8.67 -8.37
N LYS A 169 22.63 8.82 -9.68
CA LYS A 169 23.69 9.52 -10.42
C LYS A 169 23.82 10.97 -9.99
N GLU A 170 22.71 11.62 -9.74
CA GLU A 170 22.61 12.97 -9.23
C GLU A 170 21.47 13.06 -8.21
N GLY A 171 21.64 13.77 -7.12
CA GLY A 171 20.60 13.97 -6.11
C GLY A 171 20.47 12.82 -5.11
N ASN A 172 19.27 12.67 -4.55
CA ASN A 172 18.91 11.63 -3.59
C ASN A 172 18.00 10.61 -4.28
N LEU A 173 18.37 9.33 -4.28
CA LEU A 173 17.62 8.27 -4.96
C LEU A 173 16.17 8.19 -4.48
N ASN A 174 15.96 8.29 -3.17
CA ASN A 174 14.62 8.16 -2.59
C ASN A 174 13.71 9.32 -2.97
N GLU A 175 14.22 10.55 -2.96
CA GLU A 175 13.46 11.74 -3.37
C GLU A 175 13.06 11.65 -4.85
N LEU A 176 14.01 11.24 -5.71
CA LEU A 176 13.76 11.07 -7.14
C LEU A 176 12.78 9.93 -7.42
N ALA A 177 12.93 8.80 -6.73
CA ALA A 177 12.05 7.66 -6.89
C ALA A 177 10.64 7.95 -6.36
N GLN A 178 10.53 8.65 -5.23
CA GLN A 178 9.24 9.11 -4.70
C GLN A 178 8.52 10.02 -5.69
N GLU A 179 9.21 11.05 -6.21
CA GLU A 179 8.63 11.97 -7.19
C GLU A 179 8.17 11.22 -8.46
N ALA A 180 9.02 10.33 -8.99
CA ALA A 180 8.70 9.55 -10.17
C ALA A 180 7.53 8.58 -9.95
N LEU A 181 7.47 7.94 -8.78
CA LEU A 181 6.40 7.01 -8.41
C LEU A 181 5.05 7.73 -8.27
N LEU A 182 5.02 8.86 -7.56
CA LEU A 182 3.82 9.70 -7.43
C LEU A 182 3.32 10.17 -8.81
N LYS A 183 4.23 10.65 -9.64
CA LYS A 183 3.94 11.06 -11.02
C LYS A 183 3.37 9.90 -11.84
N LYS A 184 3.92 8.67 -11.67
CA LYS A 184 3.44 7.50 -12.40
C LYS A 184 2.03 7.13 -12.01
N VAL A 185 1.70 7.16 -10.71
CA VAL A 185 0.33 6.94 -10.21
C VAL A 185 -0.64 7.96 -10.80
N GLU A 186 -0.24 9.24 -10.87
CA GLU A 186 -1.04 10.31 -11.46
C GLU A 186 -1.22 10.12 -12.99
N GLU A 187 -0.14 9.82 -13.73
CA GLU A 187 -0.17 9.57 -15.18
C GLU A 187 -1.09 8.40 -15.54
N LEU A 188 -1.03 7.33 -14.77
CA LEU A 188 -1.89 6.16 -14.92
C LEU A 188 -3.32 6.42 -14.45
N LYS A 189 -3.54 7.51 -13.70
CA LYS A 189 -4.84 7.85 -13.10
C LYS A 189 -5.39 6.75 -12.19
N ILE A 190 -4.51 6.13 -11.43
CA ILE A 190 -4.92 5.13 -10.43
C ILE A 190 -5.69 5.86 -9.33
N PRO A 191 -6.92 5.44 -9.01
CA PRO A 191 -7.71 6.00 -7.91
C PRO A 191 -7.02 5.88 -6.56
N VAL A 192 -7.04 6.96 -5.78
CA VAL A 192 -6.52 6.98 -4.39
C VAL A 192 -7.57 7.55 -3.48
N GLU A 193 -7.89 6.82 -2.42
CA GLU A 193 -8.76 7.27 -1.34
C GLU A 193 -7.90 7.56 -0.10
N TYR A 194 -7.80 8.84 0.22
CA TYR A 194 -7.04 9.32 1.37
C TYR A 194 -7.84 9.20 2.65
N LYS A 195 -7.16 9.16 3.82
CA LYS A 195 -7.78 9.05 5.15
C LYS A 195 -8.71 7.86 5.26
N THR A 196 -8.34 6.79 4.57
CA THR A 196 -9.12 5.57 4.49
C THR A 196 -8.31 4.41 5.05
N GLU A 197 -8.85 3.77 6.08
CA GLU A 197 -8.19 2.69 6.79
C GLU A 197 -8.94 1.38 6.55
N LEU A 198 -8.20 0.31 6.26
CA LEU A 198 -8.74 -1.04 6.22
C LEU A 198 -9.12 -1.49 7.63
N LYS A 199 -10.35 -1.93 7.82
CA LYS A 199 -10.91 -2.35 9.11
C LYS A 199 -11.10 -3.86 9.23
N SER A 200 -11.62 -4.48 8.20
CA SER A 200 -11.84 -5.93 8.18
C SER A 200 -11.87 -6.48 6.77
N VAL A 201 -11.68 -7.79 6.67
CA VAL A 201 -11.71 -8.57 5.43
C VAL A 201 -12.75 -9.66 5.59
N ALA A 202 -13.58 -9.88 4.59
CA ALA A 202 -14.57 -10.94 4.54
C ALA A 202 -14.30 -11.89 3.38
N TYR A 203 -14.51 -13.17 3.63
CA TYR A 203 -14.34 -14.25 2.67
C TYR A 203 -15.67 -14.94 2.42
N ASP A 204 -15.87 -15.44 1.21
CA ASP A 204 -17.03 -16.24 0.85
C ASP A 204 -16.95 -17.67 1.45
N GLU A 205 -17.97 -18.49 1.17
CA GLU A 205 -18.05 -19.88 1.65
C GLU A 205 -16.92 -20.78 1.06
N GLU A 206 -16.31 -20.39 -0.03
CA GLU A 206 -15.21 -21.09 -0.70
C GLU A 206 -13.83 -20.59 -0.22
N GLY A 207 -13.79 -19.53 0.59
CA GLY A 207 -12.57 -18.95 1.13
C GLY A 207 -11.91 -17.94 0.19
N ALA A 208 -12.60 -17.52 -0.87
CA ALA A 208 -12.14 -16.41 -1.70
C ALA A 208 -12.51 -15.06 -1.08
N LEU A 209 -11.69 -14.03 -1.37
CA LEU A 209 -11.98 -12.66 -0.93
C LEU A 209 -13.33 -12.21 -1.51
N ASP A 210 -14.26 -11.82 -0.64
CA ASP A 210 -15.59 -11.33 -1.03
C ASP A 210 -15.63 -9.80 -0.98
N ARG A 211 -15.25 -9.24 0.16
CA ARG A 211 -15.27 -7.78 0.39
C ARG A 211 -14.32 -7.37 1.50
N ILE A 212 -14.08 -6.09 1.57
CA ILE A 212 -13.39 -5.44 2.68
C ILE A 212 -14.30 -4.38 3.31
N THR A 213 -14.11 -4.12 4.60
CA THR A 213 -14.68 -2.95 5.28
C THR A 213 -13.58 -1.93 5.50
N VAL A 214 -13.83 -0.70 5.14
CA VAL A 214 -12.93 0.44 5.35
C VAL A 214 -13.59 1.51 6.18
N THR A 215 -12.80 2.27 6.93
CA THR A 215 -13.28 3.49 7.58
C THR A 215 -12.85 4.69 6.74
N MET A 216 -13.83 5.42 6.20
CA MET A 216 -13.64 6.62 5.41
C MET A 216 -14.47 7.76 6.01
N ASP A 217 -13.84 8.90 6.31
CA ASP A 217 -14.50 10.05 6.97
C ASP A 217 -15.22 9.67 8.28
N GLY A 218 -14.66 8.69 9.02
CA GLY A 218 -15.23 8.22 10.29
C GLY A 218 -16.48 7.34 10.15
N LYS A 219 -16.75 6.83 8.95
CA LYS A 219 -17.85 5.89 8.68
C LYS A 219 -17.31 4.63 8.04
N ASP A 220 -17.88 3.52 8.44
CA ASP A 220 -17.59 2.23 7.83
C ASP A 220 -18.31 2.10 6.49
N GLN A 221 -17.56 1.63 5.50
CA GLN A 221 -18.06 1.35 4.14
C GLN A 221 -17.55 -0.01 3.68
N GLU A 222 -18.36 -0.73 2.93
CA GLU A 222 -17.98 -1.99 2.31
C GLU A 222 -17.55 -1.76 0.86
N ILE A 223 -16.48 -2.44 0.45
CA ILE A 223 -15.94 -2.41 -0.91
C ILE A 223 -15.80 -3.87 -1.37
N ASP A 224 -16.49 -4.21 -2.46
CA ASP A 224 -16.29 -5.49 -3.13
C ASP A 224 -14.99 -5.44 -3.93
N CYS A 225 -14.14 -6.46 -3.83
CA CYS A 225 -12.89 -6.57 -4.57
C CYS A 225 -12.49 -8.03 -4.78
N LEU A 226 -11.70 -8.28 -5.83
CA LEU A 226 -11.24 -9.62 -6.18
C LEU A 226 -9.89 -9.96 -5.53
N ALA A 227 -9.09 -8.95 -5.25
CA ALA A 227 -7.78 -9.10 -4.65
C ALA A 227 -7.46 -7.92 -3.71
N LEU A 228 -6.71 -8.20 -2.66
CA LEU A 228 -6.23 -7.23 -1.69
C LEU A 228 -4.73 -7.41 -1.49
N VAL A 229 -3.99 -6.32 -1.60
CA VAL A 229 -2.59 -6.22 -1.18
C VAL A 229 -2.54 -5.32 0.05
N ALA A 230 -1.95 -5.79 1.14
CA ALA A 230 -1.73 -5.02 2.35
C ALA A 230 -0.23 -4.86 2.58
N THR A 231 0.24 -3.64 2.70
CA THR A 231 1.67 -3.32 2.77
C THR A 231 2.13 -2.85 4.15
N ASP A 232 1.21 -2.50 5.04
CA ASP A 232 1.53 -2.03 6.38
C ASP A 232 1.40 -3.15 7.42
N VAL A 233 2.45 -3.34 8.22
CA VAL A 233 2.46 -4.31 9.33
C VAL A 233 1.39 -4.01 10.40
N SER A 234 0.91 -2.77 10.50
CA SER A 234 -0.19 -2.41 11.39
C SER A 234 -1.51 -3.08 11.02
N LEU A 235 -1.62 -3.63 9.80
CA LEU A 235 -2.77 -4.37 9.31
C LEU A 235 -2.78 -5.84 9.74
N ILE A 236 -1.69 -6.36 10.33
CA ILE A 236 -1.62 -7.75 10.83
C ILE A 236 -2.83 -8.12 11.71
N PRO A 237 -3.26 -7.29 12.70
CA PRO A 237 -4.42 -7.62 13.52
C PRO A 237 -5.73 -7.75 12.72
N VAL A 238 -5.88 -6.97 11.64
CA VAL A 238 -7.06 -7.06 10.75
C VAL A 238 -7.17 -8.45 10.14
N PHE A 239 -6.04 -9.00 9.69
CA PHE A 239 -6.01 -10.35 9.11
C PHE A 239 -6.14 -11.44 10.17
N GLU A 240 -5.55 -11.28 11.35
CA GLU A 240 -5.68 -12.22 12.47
C GLU A 240 -7.14 -12.33 12.92
N GLU A 241 -7.84 -11.21 13.08
CA GLU A 241 -9.27 -11.18 13.41
C GLU A 241 -10.15 -11.79 12.32
N SER A 242 -9.72 -11.67 11.05
CA SER A 242 -10.40 -12.25 9.90
C SER A 242 -10.05 -13.73 9.67
N GLN A 243 -9.26 -14.37 10.56
CA GLN A 243 -8.84 -15.77 10.51
C GLN A 243 -8.02 -16.16 9.27
N VAL A 244 -7.27 -15.21 8.72
CA VAL A 244 -6.42 -15.40 7.53
C VAL A 244 -5.07 -16.02 7.88
N TYR A 245 -4.70 -16.04 9.16
CA TYR A 245 -3.44 -16.61 9.63
C TYR A 245 -3.60 -18.09 9.97
N GLU A 246 -2.70 -18.91 9.45
CA GLU A 246 -2.51 -20.26 9.94
C GLU A 246 -1.98 -20.23 11.39
N ALA A 247 -2.25 -21.30 12.15
CA ALA A 247 -1.91 -21.40 13.57
C ALA A 247 -0.40 -21.29 13.89
N ASP A 248 0.47 -21.31 12.90
CA ASP A 248 1.92 -21.14 12.99
C ASP A 248 2.39 -19.69 12.76
N GLY A 249 1.47 -18.75 12.60
CA GLY A 249 1.77 -17.32 12.43
C GLY A 249 2.23 -16.96 11.01
N LYS A 250 2.02 -17.84 10.03
CA LYS A 250 2.21 -17.52 8.61
C LYS A 250 0.91 -17.04 8.03
N ALA A 251 0.97 -15.92 7.27
CA ALA A 251 -0.17 -15.51 6.47
C ALA A 251 -0.51 -16.63 5.47
N ALA A 252 -1.79 -16.95 5.33
CA ALA A 252 -2.24 -17.76 4.23
C ALA A 252 -1.96 -16.99 2.93
N ALA A 253 -1.12 -17.56 2.07
CA ALA A 253 -0.71 -16.94 0.81
C ALA A 253 -1.82 -17.09 -0.25
#